data_ca572ebebf4cf23e91a42ea60ab6882a
#
_entry.id   ca572ebebf4cf23e91a42ea60ab6882a
#
_cell.length_a   1.000
_cell.length_b   1.000
_cell.length_c   1.000
_cell.angle_alpha   90.00
_cell.angle_beta   90.00
_cell.angle_gamma   90.00
#
_symmetry.space_group_name_H-M   'P 1'
#
loop_
_entity.id
_entity.type
_entity.pdbx_description
1 polymer ?
#
loop_
_entity_poly.entity_id
_entity_poly.type
_entity_poly.pdbx_seq_one_letter_code
_entity_poly.pdbx_strand_id
1 'polypeptide(L)'
;MKRLILLVFCLFSVVSWGQAIKGKVIDAQTKETIPGANIAVPGVKGVGTSTNFDGEFTLTLPAGKTQIQVSFVGYKTKVVNVQPGATVTVSLSQDAEMLDDVVVVGYGVQTKESISSSVATVDVKKAVDSRPVPDLGRALQGSTP
;
A
#
# COMPACT_ATOMS: atom_id res chain seq x y z
N MET A 1 -31.82 40.56 -32.90
CA MET A 1 -32.06 39.58 -31.85
C MET A 1 -31.21 38.32 -32.00
N LYS A 2 -31.11 37.67 -33.16
CA LYS A 2 -30.27 36.46 -33.35
C LYS A 2 -28.77 36.67 -33.08
N ARG A 3 -28.21 37.83 -33.39
CA ARG A 3 -26.80 38.18 -33.17
C ARG A 3 -26.48 38.43 -31.69
N LEU A 4 -27.46 38.88 -30.91
CA LEU A 4 -27.31 39.11 -29.46
C LEU A 4 -27.25 37.79 -28.71
N ILE A 5 -28.03 36.79 -29.12
CA ILE A 5 -28.05 35.44 -28.55
C ILE A 5 -26.73 34.72 -28.79
N LEU A 6 -26.12 34.90 -29.97
CA LEU A 6 -24.82 34.34 -30.33
C LEU A 6 -23.69 34.91 -29.46
N LEU A 7 -23.75 36.22 -29.14
CA LEU A 7 -22.78 36.89 -28.29
C LEU A 7 -22.88 36.42 -26.83
N VAL A 8 -24.10 36.20 -26.31
CA VAL A 8 -24.30 35.65 -24.96
C VAL A 8 -23.85 34.21 -24.87
N PHE A 9 -24.02 33.38 -25.91
CA PHE A 9 -23.56 32.00 -25.96
C PHE A 9 -22.04 31.91 -26.00
N CYS A 10 -21.33 32.85 -26.64
CA CYS A 10 -19.89 32.93 -26.68
C CYS A 10 -19.26 33.32 -25.32
N LEU A 11 -19.99 34.13 -24.51
CA LEU A 11 -19.53 34.48 -23.15
C LEU A 11 -19.62 33.32 -22.14
N PHE A 12 -20.50 32.35 -22.38
CA PHE A 12 -20.68 31.20 -21.48
C PHE A 12 -19.63 30.10 -21.67
N SER A 13 -18.84 30.13 -22.75
CA SER A 13 -17.86 29.08 -23.08
C SER A 13 -16.51 29.19 -22.31
N VAL A 14 -16.30 30.20 -21.48
CA VAL A 14 -14.97 30.53 -20.94
C VAL A 14 -14.75 30.03 -19.52
N VAL A 15 -15.69 29.32 -18.90
CA VAL A 15 -15.60 28.95 -17.47
C VAL A 15 -15.40 27.43 -17.26
N SER A 16 -14.51 26.82 -18.04
CA SER A 16 -14.03 25.46 -17.71
C SER A 16 -12.55 25.49 -17.29
N TRP A 17 -12.25 26.27 -16.29
CA TRP A 17 -10.93 26.24 -15.68
C TRP A 17 -10.91 25.07 -14.70
N GLY A 18 -10.22 24.00 -15.05
CA GLY A 18 -9.83 22.98 -14.09
C GLY A 18 -9.07 23.65 -12.97
N GLN A 19 -9.66 23.70 -11.77
CA GLN A 19 -9.06 24.40 -10.65
C GLN A 19 -7.92 23.53 -10.08
N ALA A 20 -6.69 24.00 -10.25
CA ALA A 20 -5.53 23.37 -9.68
C ALA A 20 -5.49 23.61 -8.15
N ILE A 21 -5.32 22.55 -7.39
CA ILE A 21 -4.98 22.62 -5.98
C ILE A 21 -3.49 22.50 -5.82
N LYS A 22 -2.95 23.22 -4.86
CA LYS A 22 -1.56 23.10 -4.40
C LYS A 22 -1.55 22.52 -3.01
N GLY A 23 -0.54 21.75 -2.68
CA GLY A 23 -0.44 21.20 -1.34
C GLY A 23 0.97 20.75 -1.01
N LYS A 24 1.15 20.41 0.26
CA LYS A 24 2.38 19.88 0.82
C LYS A 24 2.10 18.64 1.64
N VAL A 25 2.94 17.62 1.50
CA VAL A 25 2.86 16.39 2.27
C VAL A 25 3.99 16.37 3.28
N ILE A 26 3.64 16.12 4.54
CA ILE A 26 4.58 16.08 5.67
C ILE A 26 4.36 14.83 6.51
N ASP A 27 5.38 14.41 7.23
CA ASP A 27 5.26 13.39 8.29
C ASP A 27 4.50 13.98 9.48
N ALA A 28 3.61 13.20 10.07
CA ALA A 28 2.80 13.61 11.22
C ALA A 28 3.64 13.79 12.49
N GLN A 29 4.72 13.03 12.64
CA GLN A 29 5.59 13.02 13.82
C GLN A 29 6.77 13.99 13.68
N THR A 30 7.57 13.83 12.64
CA THR A 30 8.79 14.61 12.43
C THR A 30 8.54 15.98 11.82
N LYS A 31 7.38 16.19 11.18
CA LYS A 31 7.03 17.38 10.39
C LYS A 31 7.91 17.60 9.17
N GLU A 32 8.74 16.63 8.84
CA GLU A 32 9.57 16.66 7.65
C GLU A 32 8.72 16.47 6.39
N THR A 33 9.18 17.00 5.29
CA THR A 33 8.49 16.88 3.99
C THR A 33 8.72 15.51 3.39
N ILE A 34 7.67 14.95 2.78
CA ILE A 34 7.73 13.62 2.15
C ILE A 34 7.82 13.79 0.63
N PRO A 35 9.00 13.64 0.02
CA PRO A 35 9.14 13.65 -1.43
C PRO A 35 8.64 12.33 -2.03
N GLY A 36 8.13 12.38 -3.26
CA GLY A 36 7.68 11.20 -3.98
C GLY A 36 6.38 10.58 -3.47
N ALA A 37 5.65 11.24 -2.57
CA ALA A 37 4.33 10.79 -2.16
C ALA A 37 3.37 10.84 -3.36
N ASN A 38 2.58 9.79 -3.53
CA ASN A 38 1.61 9.69 -4.62
C ASN A 38 0.28 10.30 -4.21
N ILE A 39 -0.24 11.20 -5.04
CA ILE A 39 -1.52 11.87 -4.86
C ILE A 39 -2.45 11.45 -6.01
N ALA A 40 -3.60 10.87 -5.71
CA ALA A 40 -4.57 10.42 -6.69
C ALA A 40 -5.98 10.94 -6.34
N VAL A 41 -6.86 10.98 -7.33
CA VAL A 41 -8.28 11.30 -7.11
C VAL A 41 -9.08 10.00 -6.99
N PRO A 42 -9.73 9.71 -5.85
CA PRO A 42 -10.51 8.50 -5.68
C PRO A 42 -11.61 8.37 -6.74
N GLY A 43 -11.69 7.18 -7.35
CA GLY A 43 -12.72 6.89 -8.36
C GLY A 43 -12.48 7.53 -9.74
N VAL A 44 -11.32 8.11 -10.00
CA VAL A 44 -10.92 8.61 -11.32
C VAL A 44 -9.58 8.01 -11.69
N LYS A 45 -9.56 7.22 -12.75
CA LYS A 45 -8.31 6.61 -13.25
C LYS A 45 -7.50 7.65 -14.03
N GLY A 46 -6.18 7.66 -13.83
CA GLY A 46 -5.26 8.50 -14.60
C GLY A 46 -5.16 9.96 -14.15
N VAL A 47 -5.83 10.35 -13.08
CA VAL A 47 -5.70 11.69 -12.48
C VAL A 47 -4.92 11.56 -11.18
N GLY A 48 -3.67 11.99 -11.21
CA GLY A 48 -2.77 11.94 -10.07
C GLY A 48 -1.47 12.68 -10.34
N THR A 49 -0.69 12.89 -9.29
CA THR A 49 0.63 13.51 -9.32
C THR A 49 1.48 12.96 -8.16
N SER A 50 2.73 13.34 -8.09
CA SER A 50 3.61 13.04 -6.95
C SER A 50 4.20 14.33 -6.39
N THR A 51 4.62 14.27 -5.11
CA THR A 51 5.32 15.39 -4.49
C THR A 51 6.74 15.55 -5.03
N ASN A 52 7.18 16.80 -5.13
CA ASN A 52 8.57 17.15 -5.44
C ASN A 52 9.48 16.95 -4.21
N PHE A 53 10.76 17.35 -4.32
CA PHE A 53 11.75 17.23 -3.23
C PHE A 53 11.36 18.03 -1.98
N ASP A 54 10.61 19.12 -2.12
CA ASP A 54 10.11 19.93 -1.02
C ASP A 54 8.80 19.41 -0.42
N GLY A 55 8.34 18.23 -0.91
CA GLY A 55 7.07 17.63 -0.50
C GLY A 55 5.85 18.35 -1.06
N GLU A 56 6.01 19.24 -2.05
CA GLU A 56 4.92 20.01 -2.64
C GLU A 56 4.34 19.30 -3.87
N PHE A 57 3.05 19.49 -4.10
CA PHE A 57 2.36 18.98 -5.28
C PHE A 57 1.38 20.00 -5.86
N THR A 58 1.10 19.85 -7.12
CA THR A 58 0.03 20.56 -7.82
C THR A 58 -0.82 19.53 -8.56
N LEU A 59 -2.12 19.55 -8.35
CA LEU A 59 -3.06 18.62 -8.97
C LEU A 59 -4.28 19.36 -9.48
N THR A 60 -4.64 19.14 -10.74
CA THR A 60 -5.89 19.65 -11.31
C THR A 60 -7.01 18.67 -11.01
N LEU A 61 -8.01 19.13 -10.26
CA LEU A 61 -9.17 18.32 -9.91
C LEU A 61 -10.19 18.32 -11.06
N PRO A 62 -10.74 17.15 -11.40
CA PRO A 62 -11.91 17.07 -12.26
C PRO A 62 -13.13 17.73 -11.61
N ALA A 63 -14.02 18.27 -12.42
CA ALA A 63 -15.24 18.90 -11.94
C ALA A 63 -16.05 17.94 -11.04
N GLY A 64 -16.51 18.45 -9.89
CA GLY A 64 -17.31 17.70 -8.92
C GLY A 64 -16.51 16.76 -8.02
N LYS A 65 -15.18 16.74 -8.09
CA LYS A 65 -14.32 15.98 -7.16
C LYS A 65 -13.70 16.92 -6.14
N THR A 66 -13.83 16.54 -4.87
CA THR A 66 -13.37 17.31 -3.71
C THR A 66 -12.48 16.48 -2.78
N GLN A 67 -12.07 15.27 -3.22
CA GLN A 67 -11.26 14.37 -2.43
C GLN A 67 -9.98 14.01 -3.17
N ILE A 68 -8.89 13.96 -2.41
CA ILE A 68 -7.61 13.41 -2.84
C ILE A 68 -7.21 12.29 -1.90
N GLN A 69 -6.58 11.27 -2.43
CA GLN A 69 -5.94 10.19 -1.70
C GLN A 69 -4.44 10.37 -1.79
N VAL A 70 -3.78 10.42 -0.65
CA VAL A 70 -2.32 10.53 -0.55
C VAL A 70 -1.76 9.26 0.04
N SER A 71 -0.75 8.69 -0.62
CA SER A 71 -0.09 7.46 -0.21
C SER A 71 1.42 7.56 -0.40
N PHE A 72 2.17 6.92 0.50
CA PHE A 72 3.61 6.78 0.41
C PHE A 72 4.05 5.45 1.04
N VAL A 73 5.15 4.87 0.59
CA VAL A 73 5.67 3.60 1.11
C VAL A 73 6.04 3.76 2.59
N GLY A 74 5.56 2.87 3.45
CA GLY A 74 5.76 2.94 4.90
C GLY A 74 4.83 3.89 5.65
N TYR A 75 3.82 4.45 4.98
CA TYR A 75 2.84 5.36 5.58
C TYR A 75 1.41 4.91 5.31
N LYS A 76 0.52 5.17 6.26
CA LYS A 76 -0.91 4.92 6.10
C LYS A 76 -1.51 5.83 5.04
N THR A 77 -2.21 5.25 4.09
CA THR A 77 -2.92 6.00 3.05
C THR A 77 -3.99 6.90 3.68
N LYS A 78 -4.02 8.16 3.27
CA LYS A 78 -4.96 9.16 3.81
C LYS A 78 -5.79 9.78 2.71
N VAL A 79 -7.10 9.86 2.94
CA VAL A 79 -8.04 10.59 2.08
C VAL A 79 -8.37 11.92 2.74
N VAL A 80 -8.25 13.01 1.98
CA VAL A 80 -8.46 14.37 2.45
C VAL A 80 -9.46 15.08 1.55
N ASN A 81 -10.42 15.79 2.16
CA ASN A 81 -11.30 16.70 1.42
C ASN A 81 -10.54 17.98 1.10
N VAL A 82 -10.62 18.40 -0.14
CA VAL A 82 -9.94 19.60 -0.64
C VAL A 82 -10.92 20.48 -1.38
N GLN A 83 -10.73 21.79 -1.29
CA GLN A 83 -11.49 22.73 -2.09
C GLN A 83 -10.69 23.14 -3.33
N PRO A 84 -11.34 23.28 -4.48
CA PRO A 84 -10.68 23.75 -5.69
C PRO A 84 -10.00 25.12 -5.46
N GLY A 85 -8.72 25.24 -5.85
CA GLY A 85 -7.95 26.47 -5.69
C GLY A 85 -7.35 26.69 -4.27
N ALA A 86 -7.59 25.78 -3.32
CA ALA A 86 -7.03 25.88 -1.97
C ALA A 86 -5.61 25.28 -1.89
N THR A 87 -4.83 25.77 -0.93
CA THR A 87 -3.57 25.14 -0.53
C THR A 87 -3.85 24.22 0.65
N VAL A 88 -3.42 22.95 0.57
CA VAL A 88 -3.66 21.94 1.59
C VAL A 88 -2.35 21.34 2.10
N THR A 89 -2.23 21.20 3.42
CA THR A 89 -1.13 20.44 4.04
C THR A 89 -1.66 19.09 4.52
N VAL A 90 -1.08 18.00 4.00
CA VAL A 90 -1.45 16.64 4.36
C VAL A 90 -0.36 16.03 5.23
N SER A 91 -0.70 15.64 6.45
CA SER A 91 0.19 14.88 7.32
C SER A 91 -0.12 13.39 7.20
N LEU A 92 0.90 12.59 6.87
CA LEU A 92 0.84 11.14 6.84
C LEU A 92 1.44 10.57 8.14
N SER A 93 0.83 9.53 8.68
CA SER A 93 1.36 8.77 9.81
C SER A 93 2.06 7.53 9.28
N GLN A 94 3.19 7.18 9.90
CA GLN A 94 3.89 5.95 9.57
C GLN A 94 2.99 4.74 9.85
N ASP A 95 3.08 3.74 9.00
CA ASP A 95 2.36 2.48 9.17
C ASP A 95 3.24 1.52 9.96
N ALA A 96 3.03 1.47 11.28
CA ALA A 96 3.80 0.59 12.17
C ALA A 96 3.59 -0.90 11.85
N GLU A 97 2.45 -1.26 11.26
CA GLU A 97 2.18 -2.65 10.87
C GLU A 97 3.04 -3.11 9.69
N MET A 98 3.50 -2.20 8.82
CA MET A 98 4.46 -2.55 7.77
C MET A 98 5.89 -2.74 8.28
N LEU A 99 6.22 -2.25 9.48
CA LEU A 99 7.55 -2.40 10.08
C LEU A 99 7.70 -3.74 10.83
N ASP A 100 6.59 -4.36 11.23
CA ASP A 100 6.60 -5.68 11.88
C ASP A 100 6.73 -6.84 10.89
N ASP A 101 6.51 -6.60 9.59
CA ASP A 101 6.57 -7.66 8.56
C ASP A 101 7.92 -7.72 7.82
N VAL A 102 8.91 -6.93 8.22
CA VAL A 102 10.31 -7.17 7.90
C VAL A 102 10.92 -8.07 8.97
N VAL A 103 10.33 -9.22 9.18
CA VAL A 103 11.06 -10.37 9.69
C VAL A 103 12.11 -10.64 8.62
N VAL A 104 13.35 -10.33 8.97
CA VAL A 104 14.52 -10.84 8.26
C VAL A 104 14.33 -12.34 8.19
N VAL A 105 13.85 -12.84 7.06
CA VAL A 105 13.85 -14.25 6.74
C VAL A 105 15.32 -14.58 6.54
N GLY A 106 16.00 -14.89 7.64
CA GLY A 106 17.28 -15.55 7.61
C GLY A 106 17.10 -16.79 6.73
N TYR A 107 17.99 -16.98 5.79
CA TYR A 107 18.09 -18.14 4.93
C TYR A 107 17.61 -19.41 5.64
N GLY A 108 16.47 -19.99 5.18
CA GLY A 108 16.07 -21.34 5.55
C GLY A 108 14.84 -21.52 6.43
N VAL A 109 13.81 -20.70 6.30
CA VAL A 109 12.48 -21.12 6.75
C VAL A 109 11.67 -21.53 5.52
N GLN A 110 11.78 -22.80 5.17
CA GLN A 110 10.78 -23.45 4.35
C GLN A 110 9.48 -23.45 5.15
N THR A 111 8.49 -22.74 4.62
CA THR A 111 7.13 -22.77 5.12
C THR A 111 6.64 -24.20 5.20
N LYS A 112 6.22 -24.65 6.38
CA LYS A 112 5.70 -26.00 6.66
C LYS A 112 4.47 -26.41 5.82
N GLU A 113 3.98 -25.57 4.96
CA GLU A 113 2.79 -25.85 4.17
C GLU A 113 3.05 -26.53 2.81
N SER A 114 4.32 -26.66 2.41
CA SER A 114 4.65 -27.30 1.13
C SER A 114 5.16 -28.74 1.28
N ILE A 115 5.18 -29.32 2.47
CA ILE A 115 5.52 -30.71 2.68
C ILE A 115 4.25 -31.50 3.00
N SER A 116 3.35 -31.51 2.02
CA SER A 116 2.27 -32.49 1.94
C SER A 116 2.76 -33.74 1.21
N SER A 117 3.83 -34.35 1.73
CA SER A 117 4.14 -35.72 1.39
C SER A 117 5.08 -36.33 2.44
N SER A 118 4.48 -37.17 3.25
CA SER A 118 5.12 -38.28 3.96
C SER A 118 6.28 -37.94 4.90
N VAL A 119 6.02 -37.15 5.95
CA VAL A 119 6.80 -37.30 7.17
C VAL A 119 5.99 -38.23 8.09
N ALA A 120 6.26 -39.51 8.00
CA ALA A 120 5.85 -40.47 9.02
C ALA A 120 6.64 -40.12 10.27
N THR A 121 5.97 -39.53 11.27
CA THR A 121 6.56 -39.30 12.60
C THR A 121 6.69 -40.68 13.27
N VAL A 122 7.85 -41.26 13.18
CA VAL A 122 8.16 -42.53 13.88
C VAL A 122 8.36 -42.19 15.36
N ASP A 123 7.43 -42.63 16.17
CA ASP A 123 7.52 -42.53 17.61
C ASP A 123 8.58 -43.56 18.11
N VAL A 124 9.81 -43.07 18.27
CA VAL A 124 10.96 -43.85 18.65
C VAL A 124 10.78 -44.58 19.99
N LYS A 125 9.99 -44.01 20.90
CA LYS A 125 9.65 -44.64 22.18
C LYS A 125 8.86 -45.93 22.01
N LYS A 126 7.89 -45.98 21.12
CA LYS A 126 7.08 -47.16 20.86
C LYS A 126 7.85 -48.27 20.13
N ALA A 127 8.84 -47.91 19.30
CA ALA A 127 9.63 -48.87 18.55
C ALA A 127 10.68 -49.58 19.42
N VAL A 128 11.15 -48.93 20.49
CA VAL A 128 12.18 -49.48 21.39
C VAL A 128 11.55 -50.31 22.51
N ASP A 129 10.34 -49.95 23.01
CA ASP A 129 9.69 -50.69 24.12
C ASP A 129 9.08 -52.05 23.70
N SER A 130 8.85 -52.26 22.41
CA SER A 130 8.16 -53.50 21.95
C SER A 130 9.12 -54.63 21.50
N ARG A 131 10.46 -54.39 21.43
CA ARG A 131 11.45 -55.41 21.05
C ARG A 131 12.78 -55.15 21.71
N PRO A 132 13.38 -56.13 22.43
CA PRO A 132 14.74 -56.04 22.92
C PRO A 132 15.72 -56.22 21.76
N VAL A 133 16.04 -55.12 21.08
CA VAL A 133 17.00 -55.13 19.98
C VAL A 133 18.25 -54.42 20.45
N PRO A 134 19.39 -55.09 20.41
CA PRO A 134 20.67 -54.50 20.89
C PRO A 134 21.22 -53.42 19.95
N ASP A 135 20.62 -53.21 18.79
CA ASP A 135 21.09 -52.21 17.80
C ASP A 135 19.95 -51.39 17.24
N LEU A 136 19.98 -50.09 17.50
CA LEU A 136 19.00 -49.09 17.01
C LEU A 136 18.89 -49.06 15.47
N GLY A 137 19.97 -49.36 14.75
CA GLY A 137 20.00 -49.41 13.31
C GLY A 137 19.11 -50.50 12.73
N ARG A 138 18.98 -51.65 13.43
CA ARG A 138 18.10 -52.75 13.01
C ARG A 138 16.64 -52.58 13.37
N ALA A 139 16.34 -51.77 14.39
CA ALA A 139 14.96 -51.48 14.81
C ALA A 139 14.18 -50.65 13.80
N LEU A 140 14.90 -49.89 13.02
CA LEU A 140 14.29 -49.00 11.97
C LEU A 140 14.18 -49.65 10.62
N GLN A 141 14.82 -50.82 10.41
CA GLN A 141 14.73 -51.59 9.15
C GLN A 141 13.41 -52.37 9.12
N GLY A 142 12.45 -51.83 8.45
CA GLY A 142 11.09 -52.41 8.31
C GLY A 142 9.93 -51.55 8.79
N SER A 143 10.20 -50.31 9.22
CA SER A 143 9.20 -49.35 9.66
C SER A 143 8.88 -48.28 8.62
N THR A 144 9.53 -48.32 7.44
CA THR A 144 9.22 -47.51 6.28
C THR A 144 8.63 -48.38 5.19
N PRO A 145 7.50 -47.95 4.58
CA PRO A 145 6.91 -48.67 3.43
C PRO A 145 7.79 -48.56 2.20
#